data_3219cb513609381902f45d993d841a9e
#
_entry.id   3219cb513609381902f45d993d841a9e
#
_cell.length_a   1.000
_cell.length_b   1.000
_cell.length_c   1.000
_cell.angle_alpha   90.00
_cell.angle_beta   90.00
_cell.angle_gamma   90.00
#
_symmetry.space_group_name_H-M   'P 1'
#
loop_
_entity.id
_entity.type
_entity.pdbx_description
1 polymer ?
#
loop_
_entity_poly.entity_id
_entity_poly.type
_entity_poly.pdbx_seq_one_letter_code
_entity_poly.pdbx_strand_id
1 'polypeptide(L)'
;MKARIAAFGLALVAGWVIAPAALADEALAKKHNCTACHSVDKKMVGPAYQDVAKKYKGQADAPAKLAEKVKKGGSGVWGAVPMPPNAAVPDGDIKTLVAWVLKM
;
A
#
# COMPACT_ATOMS: atom_id res chain seq x y z
N MET A 1 -23.50 -1.70 61.25
CA MET A 1 -22.70 -2.34 60.21
C MET A 1 -23.06 -1.70 58.89
N LYS A 2 -22.15 -0.90 58.30
CA LYS A 2 -22.37 -0.26 57.01
C LYS A 2 -21.73 -1.14 55.94
N ALA A 3 -22.53 -1.78 55.09
CA ALA A 3 -22.06 -2.50 53.93
C ALA A 3 -21.57 -1.48 52.89
N ARG A 4 -20.29 -1.47 52.62
CA ARG A 4 -19.73 -0.70 51.49
C ARG A 4 -19.88 -1.56 50.25
N ILE A 5 -20.79 -1.18 49.39
CA ILE A 5 -20.90 -1.73 48.04
C ILE A 5 -19.78 -1.07 47.23
N ALA A 6 -18.72 -1.84 46.98
CA ALA A 6 -17.71 -1.42 46.01
C ALA A 6 -18.34 -1.57 44.61
N ALA A 7 -18.64 -0.46 43.96
CA ALA A 7 -19.01 -0.47 42.57
C ALA A 7 -17.73 -0.77 41.75
N PHE A 8 -17.62 -2.00 41.28
CA PHE A 8 -16.66 -2.33 40.24
C PHE A 8 -17.14 -1.69 38.92
N GLY A 9 -16.55 -0.57 38.60
CA GLY A 9 -16.72 0.02 37.26
C GLY A 9 -16.12 -0.92 36.22
N LEU A 10 -16.99 -1.52 35.41
CA LEU A 10 -16.54 -2.23 34.19
C LEU A 10 -16.00 -1.18 33.25
N ALA A 11 -14.68 -1.06 33.17
CA ALA A 11 -14.04 -0.28 32.11
C ALA A 11 -14.19 -1.08 30.80
N LEU A 12 -15.13 -0.70 29.97
CA LEU A 12 -15.21 -1.14 28.57
C LEU A 12 -14.00 -0.56 27.85
N VAL A 13 -12.93 -1.34 27.76
CA VAL A 13 -11.85 -1.06 26.84
C VAL A 13 -12.40 -1.38 25.46
N ALA A 14 -12.88 -0.36 24.75
CA ALA A 14 -13.17 -0.49 23.34
C ALA A 14 -11.82 -0.77 22.64
N GLY A 15 -11.55 -2.04 22.34
CA GLY A 15 -10.38 -2.45 21.60
C GLY A 15 -10.48 -1.91 20.17
N TRP A 16 -9.68 -0.92 19.86
CA TRP A 16 -9.49 -0.49 18.48
C TRP A 16 -8.66 -1.56 17.79
N VAL A 17 -9.28 -2.31 16.88
CA VAL A 17 -8.55 -3.22 16.01
C VAL A 17 -7.88 -2.37 14.94
N ILE A 18 -6.61 -2.05 15.15
CA ILE A 18 -5.81 -1.40 14.12
C ILE A 18 -5.28 -2.53 13.23
N ALA A 19 -5.78 -2.62 12.00
CA ALA A 19 -5.19 -3.51 11.00
C ALA A 19 -3.73 -3.11 10.76
N PRO A 20 -2.78 -4.06 10.61
CA PRO A 20 -1.42 -3.74 10.21
C PRO A 20 -1.43 -2.91 8.93
N ALA A 21 -0.61 -1.86 8.86
CA ALA A 21 -0.55 -0.96 7.72
C ALA A 21 -0.31 -1.71 6.39
N ALA A 22 0.51 -2.77 6.42
CA ALA A 22 0.77 -3.61 5.24
C ALA A 22 -0.50 -4.27 4.67
N LEU A 23 -1.43 -4.74 5.53
CA LEU A 23 -2.71 -5.32 5.07
C LEU A 23 -3.65 -4.26 4.52
N ALA A 24 -3.66 -3.06 5.11
CA ALA A 24 -4.47 -1.95 4.61
C ALA A 24 -3.98 -1.49 3.22
N ASP A 25 -2.66 -1.44 3.01
CA ASP A 25 -2.05 -1.05 1.74
C ASP A 25 -2.25 -2.11 0.66
N GLU A 26 -2.18 -3.38 1.01
CA GLU A 26 -2.52 -4.48 0.08
C GLU A 26 -3.99 -4.44 -0.33
N ALA A 27 -4.90 -4.18 0.61
CA ALA A 27 -6.32 -4.00 0.31
C ALA A 27 -6.56 -2.79 -0.62
N LEU A 28 -5.81 -1.72 -0.44
CA LEU A 28 -5.86 -0.54 -1.31
C LEU A 28 -5.39 -0.88 -2.74
N ALA A 29 -4.33 -1.66 -2.88
CA ALA A 29 -3.85 -2.14 -4.17
C ALA A 29 -4.91 -2.99 -4.89
N LYS A 30 -5.59 -3.88 -4.18
CA LYS A 30 -6.71 -4.67 -4.71
C LYS A 30 -7.88 -3.80 -5.15
N LYS A 31 -8.24 -2.81 -4.34
CA LYS A 31 -9.32 -1.86 -4.64
C LYS A 31 -9.09 -1.15 -5.97
N HIS A 32 -7.86 -0.80 -6.29
CA HIS A 32 -7.50 -0.11 -7.52
C HIS A 32 -7.01 -1.03 -8.65
N ASN A 33 -7.24 -2.34 -8.53
CA ASN A 33 -6.88 -3.37 -9.52
C ASN A 33 -5.37 -3.50 -9.82
N CYS A 34 -4.51 -2.99 -8.98
CA CYS A 34 -3.06 -3.14 -9.15
C CYS A 34 -2.63 -4.62 -9.14
N THR A 35 -3.31 -5.44 -8.35
CA THR A 35 -3.01 -6.86 -8.20
C THR A 35 -3.41 -7.71 -9.42
N ALA A 36 -4.08 -7.14 -10.40
CA ALA A 36 -4.33 -7.80 -11.68
C ALA A 36 -3.02 -8.00 -12.49
N CYS A 37 -2.05 -7.11 -12.30
CA CYS A 37 -0.77 -7.11 -13.02
C CYS A 37 0.46 -7.24 -12.13
N HIS A 38 0.34 -6.95 -10.85
CA HIS A 38 1.44 -6.99 -9.88
C HIS A 38 1.18 -7.97 -8.74
N SER A 39 2.23 -8.64 -8.31
CA SER A 39 2.29 -9.42 -7.07
C SER A 39 3.40 -8.87 -6.19
N VAL A 40 3.39 -9.19 -4.90
CA VAL A 40 4.45 -8.79 -3.98
C VAL A 40 5.78 -9.42 -4.34
N ASP A 41 5.79 -10.71 -4.64
CA ASP A 41 7.00 -11.53 -4.78
C ASP A 41 7.17 -12.21 -6.16
N LYS A 42 6.20 -12.09 -7.04
CA LYS A 42 6.22 -12.77 -8.34
C LYS A 42 6.01 -11.80 -9.49
N LYS A 43 6.79 -11.97 -10.54
CA LYS A 43 6.54 -11.31 -11.82
C LYS A 43 5.25 -11.88 -12.42
N MET A 44 4.37 -10.97 -12.82
CA MET A 44 3.15 -11.27 -13.58
C MET A 44 3.19 -10.51 -14.91
N VAL A 45 2.15 -9.78 -15.25
CA VAL A 45 2.17 -8.82 -16.37
C VAL A 45 3.17 -7.70 -16.09
N GLY A 46 3.13 -7.15 -14.87
CA GLY A 46 4.09 -6.19 -14.36
C GLY A 46 5.12 -6.82 -13.43
N PRO A 47 6.16 -6.06 -13.03
CA PRO A 47 7.19 -6.54 -12.10
C PRO A 47 6.62 -6.81 -10.71
N ALA A 48 7.26 -7.72 -9.99
CA ALA A 48 6.99 -7.91 -8.57
C ALA A 48 7.28 -6.62 -7.80
N TYR A 49 6.49 -6.30 -6.79
CA TYR A 49 6.72 -5.10 -5.97
C TYR A 49 8.09 -5.12 -5.28
N GLN A 50 8.56 -6.28 -4.84
CA GLN A 50 9.88 -6.43 -4.25
C GLN A 50 11.01 -6.08 -5.23
N ASP A 51 10.85 -6.39 -6.51
CA ASP A 51 11.82 -6.04 -7.56
C ASP A 51 11.81 -4.53 -7.83
N VAL A 52 10.64 -3.91 -7.80
CA VAL A 52 10.51 -2.45 -7.88
C VAL A 52 11.24 -1.79 -6.72
N ALA A 53 11.03 -2.27 -5.50
CA ALA A 53 11.71 -1.76 -4.31
C ALA A 53 13.23 -1.88 -4.41
N LYS A 54 13.74 -3.00 -4.89
CA LYS A 54 15.19 -3.22 -5.10
C LYS A 54 15.77 -2.26 -6.12
N LYS A 55 15.08 -2.06 -7.25
CA LYS A 55 15.54 -1.17 -8.32
C LYS A 55 15.67 0.27 -7.87
N TYR A 56 14.74 0.74 -7.06
CA TYR A 56 14.67 2.14 -6.63
C TYR A 56 15.27 2.40 -5.25
N LYS A 57 15.86 1.39 -4.62
CA LYS A 57 16.50 1.52 -3.31
C LYS A 57 17.57 2.60 -3.33
N GLY A 58 17.48 3.54 -2.37
CA GLY A 58 18.44 4.63 -2.23
C GLY A 58 18.24 5.81 -3.19
N GLN A 59 17.23 5.78 -4.06
CA GLN A 59 16.89 6.90 -4.91
C GLN A 59 15.92 7.86 -4.22
N ALA A 60 16.37 9.07 -3.90
CA ALA A 60 15.57 10.07 -3.17
C ALA A 60 14.33 10.52 -3.96
N ASP A 61 14.38 10.51 -5.28
CA ASP A 61 13.29 10.91 -6.18
C ASP A 61 12.32 9.77 -6.54
N ALA A 62 12.56 8.55 -6.07
CA ALA A 62 11.74 7.39 -6.39
C ALA A 62 10.26 7.57 -6.03
N PRO A 63 9.87 8.10 -4.86
CA PRO A 63 8.45 8.30 -4.55
C PRO A 63 7.72 9.15 -5.59
N ALA A 64 8.29 10.26 -6.00
CA ALA A 64 7.70 11.15 -7.01
C ALA A 64 7.67 10.52 -8.40
N LYS A 65 8.76 9.87 -8.82
CA LYS A 65 8.85 9.16 -10.09
C LYS A 65 7.82 8.05 -10.22
N LEU A 66 7.70 7.22 -9.20
CA LEU A 66 6.77 6.09 -9.21
C LEU A 66 5.32 6.55 -9.12
N ALA A 67 5.03 7.60 -8.36
CA ALA A 67 3.70 8.19 -8.32
C ALA A 67 3.27 8.72 -9.69
N GLU A 68 4.16 9.39 -10.40
CA GLU A 68 3.91 9.83 -11.77
C GLU A 68 3.72 8.65 -12.74
N LYS A 69 4.55 7.62 -12.62
CA LYS A 69 4.43 6.40 -13.44
C LYS A 69 3.08 5.71 -13.25
N VAL A 70 2.60 5.59 -12.03
CA VAL A 70 1.28 5.02 -11.73
C VAL A 70 0.17 5.87 -12.32
N LYS A 71 0.24 7.18 -12.19
CA LYS A 71 -0.78 8.10 -12.68
C LYS A 71 -0.87 8.14 -14.20
N LYS A 72 0.27 8.25 -14.86
CA LYS A 72 0.37 8.45 -16.32
C LYS A 72 0.61 7.16 -17.10
N GLY A 73 1.04 6.09 -16.44
CA GLY A 73 1.44 4.85 -17.08
C GLY A 73 2.78 4.97 -17.82
N GLY A 74 3.11 3.99 -18.59
CA GLY A 74 4.31 3.96 -19.41
C GLY A 74 4.84 2.55 -19.65
N SER A 75 5.94 2.47 -20.42
CA SER A 75 6.62 1.22 -20.75
C SER A 75 8.11 1.42 -20.85
N GLY A 76 8.86 0.34 -21.04
CA GLY A 76 10.28 0.35 -21.36
C GLY A 76 11.20 0.10 -20.17
N VAL A 77 10.87 0.52 -18.96
CA VAL A 77 11.71 0.29 -17.77
C VAL A 77 11.77 -1.19 -17.39
N TRP A 78 10.65 -1.88 -17.52
CA TRP A 78 10.47 -3.30 -17.18
C TRP A 78 10.14 -4.18 -18.41
N GLY A 79 10.38 -3.67 -19.59
CA GLY A 79 10.06 -4.35 -20.84
C GLY A 79 9.03 -3.61 -21.68
N ALA A 80 8.56 -4.27 -22.74
CA ALA A 80 7.70 -3.66 -23.75
C ALA A 80 6.22 -3.55 -23.33
N VAL A 81 5.78 -4.36 -22.36
CA VAL A 81 4.38 -4.35 -21.92
C VAL A 81 4.10 -3.06 -21.16
N PRO A 82 3.13 -2.24 -21.63
CA PRO A 82 2.84 -0.98 -21.00
C PRO A 82 2.03 -1.16 -19.71
N MET A 83 2.32 -0.35 -18.70
CA MET A 83 1.42 -0.11 -17.59
C MET A 83 0.40 0.94 -18.01
N PRO A 84 -0.90 0.65 -17.97
CA PRO A 84 -1.91 1.65 -18.32
C PRO A 84 -1.95 2.78 -17.28
N PRO A 85 -2.39 3.98 -17.67
CA PRO A 85 -2.54 5.09 -16.75
C PRO A 85 -3.66 4.82 -15.74
N ASN A 86 -3.44 5.21 -14.48
CA ASN A 86 -4.41 5.11 -13.38
C ASN A 86 -4.92 6.51 -13.00
N ALA A 87 -5.41 7.24 -13.98
CA ALA A 87 -5.82 8.64 -13.81
C ALA A 87 -6.95 8.85 -12.80
N ALA A 88 -7.81 7.85 -12.61
CA ALA A 88 -8.93 7.91 -11.68
C ALA A 88 -8.55 7.59 -10.22
N VAL A 89 -7.35 7.05 -9.97
CA VAL A 89 -6.89 6.77 -8.62
C VAL A 89 -6.48 8.08 -7.94
N PRO A 90 -7.00 8.38 -6.74
CA PRO A 90 -6.62 9.60 -6.01
C PRO A 90 -5.12 9.68 -5.76
N ASP A 91 -4.54 10.87 -5.87
CA ASP A 91 -3.09 11.08 -5.68
C ASP A 91 -2.60 10.65 -4.30
N GLY A 92 -3.41 10.84 -3.26
CA GLY A 92 -3.10 10.36 -1.91
C GLY A 92 -2.97 8.85 -1.82
N ASP A 93 -3.85 8.11 -2.50
CA ASP A 93 -3.81 6.66 -2.55
C ASP A 93 -2.59 6.16 -3.32
N ILE A 94 -2.24 6.82 -4.42
CA ILE A 94 -1.03 6.51 -5.19
C ILE A 94 0.21 6.69 -4.32
N LYS A 95 0.32 7.80 -3.59
CA LYS A 95 1.43 8.05 -2.67
C LYS A 95 1.54 6.98 -1.59
N THR A 96 0.42 6.59 -1.01
CA THR A 96 0.36 5.51 -0.01
C THR A 96 0.84 4.18 -0.58
N LEU A 97 0.38 3.81 -1.75
CA LEU A 97 0.78 2.58 -2.44
C LEU A 97 2.25 2.57 -2.81
N VAL A 98 2.76 3.66 -3.36
CA VAL A 98 4.19 3.80 -3.71
C VAL A 98 5.07 3.70 -2.47
N ALA A 99 4.71 4.36 -1.38
CA ALA A 99 5.44 4.28 -0.12
C ALA A 99 5.47 2.85 0.44
N TRP A 100 4.36 2.14 0.34
CA TRP A 100 4.28 0.73 0.74
C TRP A 100 5.20 -0.16 -0.09
N VAL A 101 5.18 -0.04 -1.41
CA VAL A 101 6.05 -0.79 -2.31
C VAL A 101 7.52 -0.52 -2.01
N LEU A 102 7.90 0.74 -1.82
CA LEU A 102 9.29 1.11 -1.56
C LEU A 102 9.86 0.65 -0.21
N LYS A 103 9.00 0.21 0.71
CA LYS A 103 9.41 -0.36 2.00
C LYS A 103 9.71 -1.87 1.96
N MET A 104 9.45 -2.53 0.87
CA MET A 104 9.63 -3.98 0.75
C MET A 104 11.09 -4.45 0.66
#